data_11d82baffce0592cd38ade7703a684a0
#
_entry.id   11d82baffce0592cd38ade7703a684a0
#
_cell.length_a   1.000
_cell.length_b   1.000
_cell.length_c   1.000
_cell.angle_alpha   90.00
_cell.angle_beta   90.00
_cell.angle_gamma   90.00
#
_symmetry.space_group_name_H-M   'P 1'
#
loop_
_entity.id
_entity.type
_entity.pdbx_description
1 polymer ?
#
loop_
_entity_poly.entity_id
_entity_poly.type
_entity_poly.pdbx_seq_one_letter_code
_entity_poly.pdbx_strand_id
1 'polypeptide(L)'
;MNGERCSNPDCGSLTQMTSKIYWCDECNIPIFDMDCPICTSKGRYIASDIRPVFPEENMLISLILTGDALHYQKSSAWNGNNNYIIDGKKVKLSVSTINKWPIEKVKELKDQYDMNAAKLDYSYFDEYKRAFIAANTDRYNAITEEAVHYVQQYKDRYSIDDMMVSFSGGKDSTVTSHIVNTALGTNKVLHVFGDTTLEFPYTMEYKKRFNRNEESQGVRILTAKNREKNFEELCDVVGPPSRVMRWCCTVFKTGAIQKTIASAFKDKTSILSFQGIRHSESVSRSKYERESDSPKITKQKVASPI
;
A
#
# COMPACT_ATOMS: atom_id res chain seq x y z
N MET A 1 2.22 0.99 21.68
CA MET A 1 3.29 1.70 22.40
C MET A 1 3.41 3.08 21.80
N ASN A 2 3.17 4.12 22.59
CA ASN A 2 3.38 5.50 22.14
C ASN A 2 4.88 5.67 21.89
N GLY A 3 5.26 6.12 20.70
CA GLY A 3 6.65 6.39 20.35
C GLY A 3 7.24 7.39 21.35
N GLU A 4 8.35 7.03 21.95
CA GLU A 4 9.12 7.96 22.78
C GLU A 4 9.65 9.07 21.88
N ARG A 5 9.76 10.28 22.39
CA ARG A 5 10.41 11.36 21.67
C ARG A 5 11.90 11.09 21.55
N CYS A 6 12.50 11.53 20.46
CA CYS A 6 13.94 11.47 20.27
C CYS A 6 14.64 12.04 21.52
N SER A 7 15.65 11.33 22.01
CA SER A 7 16.46 11.76 23.17
C SER A 7 17.27 13.03 22.92
N ASN A 8 17.39 13.46 21.65
CA ASN A 8 17.94 14.77 21.32
C ASN A 8 16.87 15.85 21.56
N PRO A 9 17.06 16.76 22.54
CA PRO A 9 16.10 17.79 22.91
C PRO A 9 15.75 18.74 21.75
N ASP A 10 16.67 18.94 20.80
CA ASP A 10 16.46 19.83 19.65
C ASP A 10 15.68 19.17 18.50
N CYS A 11 15.50 17.86 18.54
CA CYS A 11 14.85 17.11 17.47
C CYS A 11 13.32 17.08 17.59
N GLY A 12 12.79 16.89 18.80
CA GLY A 12 11.35 16.80 19.10
C GLY A 12 10.55 15.74 18.34
N SER A 13 11.19 14.97 17.45
CA SER A 13 10.56 13.97 16.63
C SER A 13 10.18 12.73 17.44
N LEU A 14 9.03 12.13 17.12
CA LEU A 14 8.68 10.81 17.65
C LEU A 14 9.62 9.75 17.08
N THR A 15 10.19 8.94 17.95
CA THR A 15 10.97 7.78 17.51
C THR A 15 10.03 6.72 16.99
N GLN A 16 10.29 6.24 15.78
CA GLN A 16 9.62 5.07 15.24
C GLN A 16 10.45 3.82 15.55
N MET A 17 9.80 2.81 16.10
CA MET A 17 10.41 1.49 16.13
C MET A 17 10.47 0.96 14.71
N THR A 18 11.67 0.94 14.12
CA THR A 18 11.88 0.34 12.80
C THR A 18 12.10 -1.17 12.97
N SER A 19 11.44 -1.96 12.15
CA SER A 19 11.72 -3.38 12.04
C SER A 19 13.15 -3.58 11.56
N LYS A 20 13.87 -4.54 12.14
CA LYS A 20 15.15 -5.00 11.59
C LYS A 20 14.85 -6.18 10.66
N ILE A 21 15.34 -6.11 9.45
CA ILE A 21 15.17 -7.17 8.46
C ILE A 21 16.54 -7.72 8.11
N TYR A 22 16.65 -9.03 8.18
CA TYR A 22 17.87 -9.78 7.92
C TYR A 22 17.70 -10.57 6.63
N TRP A 23 18.80 -10.97 6.04
CA TRP A 23 18.84 -11.87 4.91
C TRP A 23 19.39 -13.22 5.33
N CYS A 24 18.66 -14.27 5.05
CA CYS A 24 19.13 -15.63 5.19
C CYS A 24 19.81 -16.03 3.86
N ASP A 25 21.13 -16.21 3.87
CA ASP A 25 21.88 -16.56 2.66
C ASP A 25 21.59 -18.01 2.21
N GLU A 26 21.29 -18.93 3.13
CA GLU A 26 20.94 -20.32 2.81
C GLU A 26 19.56 -20.46 2.16
N CYS A 27 18.55 -19.75 2.67
CA CYS A 27 17.20 -19.78 2.11
C CYS A 27 16.97 -18.73 1.00
N ASN A 28 17.92 -17.82 0.79
CA ASN A 28 17.88 -16.74 -0.18
C ASN A 28 16.65 -15.85 -0.05
N ILE A 29 16.25 -15.51 1.19
CA ILE A 29 15.04 -14.73 1.51
C ILE A 29 15.28 -13.73 2.65
N PRO A 30 14.49 -12.64 2.73
CA PRO A 30 14.46 -11.80 3.93
C PRO A 30 13.71 -12.47 5.08
N ILE A 31 14.18 -12.22 6.29
CA ILE A 31 13.60 -12.70 7.56
C ILE A 31 13.54 -11.57 8.56
N PHE A 32 12.58 -11.60 9.49
CA PHE A 32 12.44 -10.58 10.54
C PHE A 32 13.20 -10.96 11.81
N ASP A 33 13.47 -12.25 12.02
CA ASP A 33 14.28 -12.73 13.14
C ASP A 33 15.74 -12.85 12.74
N MET A 34 16.65 -12.78 13.71
CA MET A 34 18.08 -12.88 13.47
C MET A 34 18.48 -14.30 13.03
N ASP A 35 17.82 -15.31 13.57
CA ASP A 35 18.02 -16.70 13.22
C ASP A 35 16.87 -17.15 12.29
N CYS A 36 17.21 -17.76 11.16
CA CYS A 36 16.21 -18.18 10.18
C CYS A 36 15.31 -19.29 10.73
N PRO A 37 13.99 -19.11 10.79
CA PRO A 37 13.11 -20.15 11.31
C PRO A 37 13.07 -21.45 10.46
N ILE A 38 13.54 -21.40 9.20
CA ILE A 38 13.57 -22.57 8.32
C ILE A 38 14.86 -23.38 8.48
N CYS A 39 16.03 -22.70 8.37
CA CYS A 39 17.34 -23.40 8.33
C CYS A 39 18.22 -23.15 9.58
N THR A 40 17.74 -22.35 10.52
CA THR A 40 18.46 -21.96 11.76
C THR A 40 19.74 -21.13 11.55
N SER A 41 20.10 -20.81 10.31
CA SER A 41 21.28 -19.99 10.00
C SER A 41 21.06 -18.55 10.42
N LYS A 42 22.13 -17.87 10.84
CA LYS A 42 22.07 -16.44 11.20
C LYS A 42 21.92 -15.56 9.98
N GLY A 43 20.91 -14.69 10.02
CA GLY A 43 20.70 -13.65 9.03
C GLY A 43 21.65 -12.46 9.20
N ARG A 44 22.03 -11.83 8.12
CA ARG A 44 22.74 -10.55 8.13
C ARG A 44 21.77 -9.40 7.89
N TYR A 45 21.92 -8.31 8.64
CA TYR A 45 21.06 -7.14 8.50
C TYR A 45 21.12 -6.54 7.08
N ILE A 46 19.96 -6.25 6.49
CA ILE A 46 19.86 -5.67 5.14
C ILE A 46 19.06 -4.38 5.08
N ALA A 47 17.94 -4.26 5.81
CA ALA A 47 17.01 -3.15 5.68
C ALA A 47 16.15 -2.97 6.94
N SER A 48 15.40 -1.87 6.98
CA SER A 48 14.36 -1.61 8.00
C SER A 48 12.94 -1.67 7.44
N ASP A 49 12.80 -1.74 6.13
CA ASP A 49 11.56 -2.07 5.41
C ASP A 49 11.87 -3.01 4.24
N ILE A 50 10.88 -3.74 3.77
CA ILE A 50 11.04 -4.67 2.65
C ILE A 50 9.73 -4.84 1.88
N ARG A 51 9.83 -4.96 0.58
CA ARG A 51 8.75 -5.42 -0.30
C ARG A 51 9.29 -6.37 -1.37
N PRO A 52 8.50 -7.32 -1.86
CA PRO A 52 8.89 -8.10 -3.01
C PRO A 52 8.97 -7.22 -4.27
N VAL A 53 9.83 -7.61 -5.19
CA VAL A 53 9.92 -7.06 -6.54
C VAL A 53 9.18 -8.03 -7.47
N PHE A 54 8.13 -7.53 -8.13
CA PHE A 54 7.32 -8.35 -9.03
C PHE A 54 8.09 -8.68 -10.33
N PRO A 55 7.75 -9.76 -11.03
CA PRO A 55 8.46 -10.19 -12.24
C PRO A 55 8.58 -9.10 -13.32
N GLU A 56 7.56 -8.27 -13.50
CA GLU A 56 7.59 -7.15 -14.43
C GLU A 56 8.64 -6.09 -14.04
N GLU A 57 8.69 -5.73 -12.77
CA GLU A 57 9.68 -4.79 -12.24
C GLU A 57 11.09 -5.41 -12.31
N ASN A 58 11.22 -6.71 -12.01
CA ASN A 58 12.47 -7.45 -12.09
C ASN A 58 13.01 -7.52 -13.53
N MET A 59 12.14 -7.73 -14.53
CA MET A 59 12.49 -7.67 -15.93
C MET A 59 13.02 -6.30 -16.33
N LEU A 60 12.37 -5.22 -15.87
CA LEU A 60 12.83 -3.85 -16.14
C LEU A 60 14.20 -3.59 -15.53
N ILE A 61 14.44 -4.04 -14.28
CA ILE A 61 15.74 -3.95 -13.60
C ILE A 61 16.81 -4.72 -14.39
N SER A 62 16.49 -5.93 -14.82
CA SER A 62 17.38 -6.78 -15.63
C SER A 62 17.80 -6.06 -16.92
N LEU A 63 16.86 -5.53 -17.66
CA LEU A 63 17.14 -4.74 -18.87
C LEU A 63 18.01 -3.52 -18.61
N ILE A 64 17.71 -2.76 -17.56
CA ILE A 64 18.47 -1.55 -17.21
C ILE A 64 19.92 -1.86 -16.84
N LEU A 65 20.16 -2.95 -16.13
CA LEU A 65 21.45 -3.27 -15.57
C LEU A 65 22.33 -4.11 -16.48
N THR A 66 21.71 -5.00 -17.25
CA THR A 66 22.45 -6.03 -18.02
C THR A 66 22.15 -6.01 -19.52
N GLY A 67 21.05 -5.40 -19.95
CA GLY A 67 20.55 -5.47 -21.31
C GLY A 67 19.80 -6.77 -21.62
N ASP A 68 19.73 -7.72 -20.69
CA ASP A 68 19.01 -8.98 -20.83
C ASP A 68 17.73 -8.95 -19.95
N ALA A 69 16.57 -9.02 -20.59
CA ALA A 69 15.27 -8.96 -19.94
C ALA A 69 15.03 -10.05 -18.88
N LEU A 70 15.64 -11.23 -19.06
CA LEU A 70 15.39 -12.40 -18.25
C LEU A 70 16.53 -12.74 -17.28
N HIS A 71 17.57 -11.89 -17.22
CA HIS A 71 18.77 -12.13 -16.41
C HIS A 71 18.47 -12.48 -14.94
N TYR A 72 17.58 -11.73 -14.30
CA TYR A 72 17.23 -11.96 -12.89
C TYR A 72 15.90 -12.72 -12.70
N GLN A 73 15.37 -13.36 -13.75
CA GLN A 73 14.06 -14.05 -13.66
C GLN A 73 14.04 -15.15 -12.58
N LYS A 74 15.19 -15.80 -12.35
CA LYS A 74 15.36 -16.83 -11.31
C LYS A 74 16.15 -16.32 -10.09
N SER A 75 15.99 -15.05 -9.75
CA SER A 75 16.63 -14.44 -8.59
C SER A 75 15.59 -13.98 -7.56
N SER A 76 15.90 -14.13 -6.27
CA SER A 76 15.10 -13.61 -5.18
C SER A 76 15.26 -12.07 -5.12
N ALA A 77 14.28 -11.34 -5.64
CA ALA A 77 14.34 -9.90 -5.82
C ALA A 77 13.42 -9.14 -4.86
N TRP A 78 14.00 -8.20 -4.12
CA TRP A 78 13.34 -7.41 -3.10
C TRP A 78 13.73 -5.92 -3.21
N ASN A 79 12.92 -5.04 -2.62
CA ASN A 79 13.28 -3.64 -2.42
C ASN A 79 13.20 -3.32 -0.93
N GLY A 80 14.29 -2.81 -0.38
CA GLY A 80 14.38 -2.42 1.02
C GLY A 80 15.12 -1.10 1.17
N ASN A 81 14.57 -0.15 1.94
CA ASN A 81 15.10 1.21 2.11
C ASN A 81 15.43 1.89 0.76
N ASN A 82 14.52 1.77 -0.22
CA ASN A 82 14.67 2.29 -1.59
C ASN A 82 15.87 1.72 -2.37
N ASN A 83 16.43 0.59 -1.96
CA ASN A 83 17.46 -0.13 -2.71
C ASN A 83 16.90 -1.47 -3.17
N TYR A 84 17.26 -1.87 -4.38
CA TYR A 84 17.01 -3.24 -4.82
C TYR A 84 18.00 -4.19 -4.16
N ILE A 85 17.50 -5.37 -3.81
CA ILE A 85 18.26 -6.44 -3.20
C ILE A 85 17.97 -7.68 -4.02
N ILE A 86 18.97 -8.19 -4.73
CA ILE A 86 18.86 -9.35 -5.59
C ILE A 86 19.81 -10.41 -5.03
N ASP A 87 19.26 -11.57 -4.69
CA ASP A 87 20.00 -12.65 -4.03
C ASP A 87 20.87 -12.15 -2.87
N GLY A 88 20.25 -11.32 -2.02
CA GLY A 88 20.86 -10.72 -0.84
C GLY A 88 21.87 -9.61 -1.12
N LYS A 89 22.15 -9.25 -2.35
CA LYS A 89 23.10 -8.19 -2.69
C LYS A 89 22.37 -6.91 -3.05
N LYS A 90 22.80 -5.78 -2.49
CA LYS A 90 22.25 -4.47 -2.84
C LYS A 90 22.69 -4.07 -4.25
N VAL A 91 21.72 -3.72 -5.07
CA VAL A 91 21.91 -3.26 -6.44
C VAL A 91 21.49 -1.79 -6.54
N LYS A 92 22.37 -0.94 -7.07
CA LYS A 92 22.10 0.48 -7.21
C LYS A 92 21.55 0.78 -8.60
N LEU A 93 20.33 1.35 -8.64
CA LEU A 93 19.82 2.03 -9.82
C LEU A 93 19.96 3.54 -9.64
N SER A 94 20.72 4.19 -10.51
CA SER A 94 20.87 5.63 -10.51
C SER A 94 19.74 6.27 -11.32
N VAL A 95 18.68 6.70 -10.65
CA VAL A 95 17.56 7.42 -11.29
C VAL A 95 18.05 8.68 -12.01
N SER A 96 19.03 9.39 -11.43
CA SER A 96 19.61 10.57 -12.06
C SER A 96 20.36 10.27 -13.36
N THR A 97 20.93 9.07 -13.49
CA THR A 97 21.57 8.60 -14.74
C THR A 97 20.51 8.20 -15.76
N ILE A 98 19.47 7.47 -15.33
CA ILE A 98 18.38 7.02 -16.19
C ILE A 98 17.62 8.22 -16.79
N ASN A 99 17.35 9.24 -15.99
CA ASN A 99 16.66 10.46 -16.44
C ASN A 99 17.44 11.26 -17.50
N LYS A 100 18.72 10.98 -17.69
CA LYS A 100 19.57 11.61 -18.71
C LYS A 100 19.71 10.75 -19.98
N TRP A 101 19.09 9.59 -20.04
CA TRP A 101 19.17 8.74 -21.21
C TRP A 101 18.48 9.37 -22.42
N PRO A 102 19.06 9.20 -23.62
CA PRO A 102 18.37 9.59 -24.86
C PRO A 102 17.04 8.87 -25.01
N ILE A 103 16.07 9.54 -25.62
CA ILE A 103 14.73 8.97 -25.84
C ILE A 103 14.78 7.68 -26.67
N GLU A 104 15.73 7.59 -27.58
CA GLU A 104 15.96 6.40 -28.43
C GLU A 104 16.30 5.18 -27.56
N LYS A 105 17.18 5.35 -26.58
CA LYS A 105 17.53 4.27 -25.63
C LYS A 105 16.33 3.84 -24.78
N VAL A 106 15.50 4.79 -24.35
CA VAL A 106 14.28 4.48 -23.61
C VAL A 106 13.27 3.70 -24.47
N LYS A 107 13.14 4.07 -25.74
CA LYS A 107 12.30 3.34 -26.70
C LYS A 107 12.81 1.92 -26.94
N GLU A 108 14.11 1.77 -27.16
CA GLU A 108 14.73 0.46 -27.34
C GLU A 108 14.49 -0.48 -26.15
N LEU A 109 14.68 0.03 -24.93
CA LEU A 109 14.39 -0.73 -23.70
C LEU A 109 12.91 -1.10 -23.59
N LYS A 110 12.01 -0.17 -23.98
CA LYS A 110 10.58 -0.45 -23.99
C LYS A 110 10.25 -1.55 -24.99
N ASP A 111 10.79 -1.49 -26.20
CA ASP A 111 10.56 -2.50 -27.25
C ASP A 111 11.07 -3.87 -26.80
N GLN A 112 12.25 -3.93 -26.16
CA GLN A 112 12.81 -5.15 -25.57
C GLN A 112 11.92 -5.68 -24.44
N TYR A 113 11.40 -4.81 -23.59
CA TYR A 113 10.46 -5.18 -22.54
C TYR A 113 9.19 -5.79 -23.12
N ASP A 114 8.56 -5.10 -24.10
CA ASP A 114 7.31 -5.55 -24.73
C ASP A 114 7.49 -6.91 -25.45
N MET A 115 8.61 -7.11 -26.14
CA MET A 115 8.95 -8.39 -26.79
C MET A 115 9.13 -9.56 -25.79
N ASN A 116 9.55 -9.28 -24.58
CA ASN A 116 9.80 -10.32 -23.57
C ASN A 116 8.67 -10.46 -22.55
N ALA A 117 7.68 -9.58 -22.54
CA ALA A 117 6.58 -9.60 -21.58
C ALA A 117 5.81 -10.93 -21.55
N ALA A 118 5.62 -11.58 -22.70
CA ALA A 118 4.99 -12.90 -22.80
C ALA A 118 5.84 -14.05 -22.22
N LYS A 119 7.12 -13.83 -21.94
CA LYS A 119 8.04 -14.81 -21.36
C LYS A 119 8.16 -14.69 -19.84
N LEU A 120 7.40 -13.78 -19.21
CA LEU A 120 7.39 -13.64 -17.76
C LEU A 120 6.93 -14.94 -17.11
N ASP A 121 7.74 -15.42 -16.17
CA ASP A 121 7.45 -16.61 -15.38
C ASP A 121 7.36 -16.22 -13.90
N TYR A 122 6.20 -16.47 -13.30
CA TYR A 122 5.92 -16.22 -11.89
C TYR A 122 6.32 -17.36 -10.96
N SER A 123 6.70 -18.52 -11.50
CA SER A 123 6.93 -19.73 -10.70
C SER A 123 7.98 -19.51 -9.61
N TYR A 124 9.11 -18.92 -9.96
CA TYR A 124 10.18 -18.64 -9.00
C TYR A 124 9.81 -17.50 -8.03
N PHE A 125 9.11 -16.47 -8.52
CA PHE A 125 8.55 -15.42 -7.65
C PHE A 125 7.61 -16.02 -6.60
N ASP A 126 6.72 -16.91 -6.98
CA ASP A 126 5.79 -17.57 -6.08
C ASP A 126 6.51 -18.53 -5.11
N GLU A 127 7.62 -19.13 -5.53
CA GLU A 127 8.46 -19.98 -4.70
C GLU A 127 9.09 -19.18 -3.55
N TYR A 128 9.88 -18.15 -3.84
CA TYR A 128 10.56 -17.40 -2.80
C TYR A 128 9.59 -16.55 -1.96
N LYS A 129 8.45 -16.13 -2.52
CA LYS A 129 7.37 -15.51 -1.77
C LYS A 129 6.77 -16.48 -0.74
N ARG A 130 6.52 -17.74 -1.11
CA ARG A 130 6.05 -18.77 -0.16
C ARG A 130 7.09 -19.04 0.92
N ALA A 131 8.36 -19.16 0.56
CA ALA A 131 9.44 -19.34 1.52
C ALA A 131 9.54 -18.15 2.50
N PHE A 132 9.40 -16.92 2.01
CA PHE A 132 9.35 -15.71 2.85
C PHE A 132 8.17 -15.75 3.82
N ILE A 133 6.97 -16.10 3.37
CA ILE A 133 5.78 -16.20 4.23
C ILE A 133 6.01 -17.28 5.30
N ALA A 134 6.50 -18.46 4.91
CA ALA A 134 6.76 -19.56 5.83
C ALA A 134 7.80 -19.19 6.92
N ALA A 135 8.88 -18.50 6.53
CA ALA A 135 9.91 -18.05 7.45
C ALA A 135 9.44 -16.95 8.42
N ASN A 136 8.38 -16.23 8.08
CA ASN A 136 7.91 -15.08 8.85
C ASN A 136 6.46 -15.25 9.37
N THR A 137 5.98 -16.50 9.47
CA THR A 137 4.58 -16.83 9.83
C THR A 137 4.22 -16.31 11.22
N ASP A 138 5.10 -16.49 12.22
CA ASP A 138 4.82 -16.05 13.58
C ASP A 138 4.65 -14.55 13.68
N ARG A 139 5.52 -13.80 12.99
CA ARG A 139 5.37 -12.35 12.91
C ARG A 139 4.10 -11.95 12.16
N TYR A 140 3.80 -12.60 11.04
CA TYR A 140 2.57 -12.33 10.28
C TYR A 140 1.33 -12.55 11.15
N ASN A 141 1.28 -13.65 11.90
CA ASN A 141 0.18 -13.95 12.80
C ASN A 141 0.07 -12.89 13.90
N ALA A 142 1.18 -12.57 14.57
CA ALA A 142 1.19 -11.58 15.65
C ALA A 142 0.69 -10.19 15.22
N ILE A 143 1.14 -9.67 14.06
CA ILE A 143 0.67 -8.36 13.56
C ILE A 143 -0.77 -8.41 13.08
N THR A 144 -1.22 -9.56 12.54
CA THR A 144 -2.59 -9.75 12.08
C THR A 144 -3.54 -9.83 13.27
N GLU A 145 -3.21 -10.61 14.29
CA GLU A 145 -3.99 -10.72 15.51
C GLU A 145 -4.10 -9.38 16.24
N GLU A 146 -3.02 -8.63 16.34
CA GLU A 146 -3.01 -7.28 16.91
C GLU A 146 -3.95 -6.34 16.16
N ALA A 147 -3.89 -6.34 14.82
CA ALA A 147 -4.74 -5.51 13.99
C ALA A 147 -6.22 -5.91 14.07
N VAL A 148 -6.51 -7.22 14.09
CA VAL A 148 -7.86 -7.76 14.29
C VAL A 148 -8.40 -7.37 15.66
N HIS A 149 -7.61 -7.56 16.71
CA HIS A 149 -8.00 -7.15 18.08
C HIS A 149 -8.27 -5.65 18.19
N TYR A 150 -7.44 -4.84 17.53
CA TYR A 150 -7.65 -3.39 17.48
C TYR A 150 -8.99 -3.02 16.84
N VAL A 151 -9.41 -3.69 15.78
CA VAL A 151 -10.73 -3.45 15.16
C VAL A 151 -11.87 -3.97 16.04
N GLN A 152 -11.69 -5.10 16.71
CA GLN A 152 -12.72 -5.71 17.55
C GLN A 152 -13.18 -4.81 18.70
N GLN A 153 -12.33 -3.94 19.24
CA GLN A 153 -12.70 -3.00 20.34
C GLN A 153 -13.81 -2.02 19.94
N TYR A 154 -14.11 -1.90 18.65
CA TYR A 154 -15.17 -1.01 18.18
C TYR A 154 -16.53 -1.70 18.04
N LYS A 155 -16.63 -3.03 18.17
CA LYS A 155 -17.88 -3.78 18.02
C LYS A 155 -18.98 -3.33 18.98
N ASP A 156 -18.59 -3.03 20.21
CA ASP A 156 -19.54 -2.61 21.25
C ASP A 156 -19.89 -1.10 21.20
N ARG A 157 -19.11 -0.35 20.44
CA ARG A 157 -19.26 1.13 20.33
C ARG A 157 -20.00 1.58 19.09
N TYR A 158 -19.96 0.77 18.02
CA TYR A 158 -20.55 1.10 16.73
C TYR A 158 -21.26 -0.11 16.13
N SER A 159 -22.44 0.11 15.55
CA SER A 159 -23.09 -0.89 14.71
C SER A 159 -22.36 -1.02 13.35
N ILE A 160 -22.53 -2.14 12.67
CA ILE A 160 -21.96 -2.35 11.32
C ILE A 160 -22.39 -1.24 10.35
N ASP A 161 -23.64 -0.75 10.49
CA ASP A 161 -24.21 0.31 9.65
C ASP A 161 -23.66 1.72 9.99
N ASP A 162 -22.90 1.86 11.08
CA ASP A 162 -22.20 3.08 11.46
C ASP A 162 -20.72 3.04 11.07
N MET A 163 -20.26 1.93 10.46
CA MET A 163 -18.89 1.71 10.07
C MET A 163 -18.69 1.81 8.57
N MET A 164 -17.53 2.26 8.16
CA MET A 164 -17.09 2.24 6.76
C MET A 164 -15.60 1.96 6.63
N VAL A 165 -15.18 1.48 5.45
CA VAL A 165 -13.78 1.37 5.05
C VAL A 165 -13.51 2.38 3.94
N SER A 166 -12.46 3.20 4.11
CA SER A 166 -11.95 4.06 3.04
C SER A 166 -11.11 3.21 2.09
N PHE A 167 -11.67 2.90 0.93
CA PHE A 167 -11.09 1.97 -0.04
C PHE A 167 -10.54 2.72 -1.26
N SER A 168 -9.28 2.54 -1.57
CA SER A 168 -8.63 3.17 -2.73
C SER A 168 -8.24 2.19 -3.84
N GLY A 169 -8.45 0.88 -3.63
CA GLY A 169 -7.96 -0.17 -4.53
C GLY A 169 -6.45 -0.43 -4.43
N GLY A 170 -5.74 0.27 -3.53
CA GLY A 170 -4.33 0.02 -3.24
C GLY A 170 -4.14 -1.07 -2.17
N LYS A 171 -2.91 -1.59 -2.06
CA LYS A 171 -2.57 -2.68 -1.13
C LYS A 171 -3.00 -2.41 0.31
N ASP A 172 -2.76 -1.21 0.83
CA ASP A 172 -3.03 -0.88 2.23
C ASP A 172 -4.54 -0.86 2.52
N SER A 173 -5.36 -0.29 1.62
CA SER A 173 -6.81 -0.31 1.76
C SER A 173 -7.42 -1.71 1.57
N THR A 174 -6.80 -2.57 0.78
CA THR A 174 -7.20 -3.98 0.61
C THR A 174 -6.93 -4.77 1.88
N VAL A 175 -5.74 -4.61 2.46
CA VAL A 175 -5.38 -5.24 3.75
C VAL A 175 -6.31 -4.74 4.87
N THR A 176 -6.58 -3.43 4.92
CA THR A 176 -7.53 -2.84 5.89
C THR A 176 -8.92 -3.46 5.75
N SER A 177 -9.43 -3.61 4.52
CA SER A 177 -10.70 -4.28 4.27
C SER A 177 -10.71 -5.72 4.80
N HIS A 178 -9.67 -6.49 4.50
CA HIS A 178 -9.53 -7.86 4.97
C HIS A 178 -9.52 -7.95 6.51
N ILE A 179 -8.72 -7.13 7.18
CA ILE A 179 -8.64 -7.08 8.65
C ILE A 179 -10.00 -6.72 9.26
N VAL A 180 -10.67 -5.69 8.72
CA VAL A 180 -11.99 -5.26 9.20
C VAL A 180 -13.03 -6.35 9.05
N ASN A 181 -13.11 -6.99 7.87
CA ASN A 181 -14.06 -8.08 7.62
C ASN A 181 -13.79 -9.28 8.52
N THR A 182 -12.52 -9.65 8.69
CA THR A 182 -12.11 -10.75 9.59
C THR A 182 -12.45 -10.44 11.05
N ALA A 183 -12.10 -9.27 11.53
CA ALA A 183 -12.33 -8.85 12.90
C ALA A 183 -13.81 -8.78 13.26
N LEU A 184 -14.64 -8.29 12.36
CA LEU A 184 -16.08 -8.13 12.56
C LEU A 184 -16.88 -9.40 12.22
N GLY A 185 -16.27 -10.37 11.53
CA GLY A 185 -16.92 -11.59 11.07
C GLY A 185 -18.00 -11.34 10.01
N THR A 186 -17.86 -10.25 9.23
CA THR A 186 -18.84 -9.86 8.22
C THR A 186 -18.21 -9.02 7.11
N ASN A 187 -18.75 -9.15 5.90
CA ASN A 187 -18.38 -8.33 4.73
C ASN A 187 -19.38 -7.20 4.45
N LYS A 188 -20.30 -6.90 5.38
CA LYS A 188 -21.37 -5.93 5.19
C LYS A 188 -20.95 -4.48 5.44
N VAL A 189 -19.73 -4.27 5.98
CA VAL A 189 -19.21 -2.90 6.20
C VAL A 189 -19.15 -2.16 4.87
N LEU A 190 -19.71 -0.95 4.83
CA LEU A 190 -19.72 -0.14 3.61
C LEU A 190 -18.29 0.30 3.25
N HIS A 191 -17.88 0.07 1.99
CA HIS A 191 -16.64 0.61 1.46
C HIS A 191 -16.92 1.86 0.63
N VAL A 192 -16.10 2.89 0.78
CA VAL A 192 -16.22 4.14 0.01
C VAL A 192 -14.96 4.33 -0.83
N PHE A 193 -15.14 4.34 -2.15
CA PHE A 193 -14.08 4.54 -3.14
C PHE A 193 -14.23 5.95 -3.76
N GLY A 194 -13.16 6.75 -3.71
CA GLY A 194 -13.11 8.05 -4.37
C GLY A 194 -12.65 7.93 -5.82
N ASP A 195 -13.56 8.17 -6.77
CA ASP A 195 -13.26 8.22 -8.21
C ASP A 195 -12.92 9.67 -8.59
N THR A 196 -11.64 9.93 -8.84
CA THR A 196 -11.15 11.26 -9.25
C THR A 196 -11.20 11.49 -10.76
N THR A 197 -11.70 10.51 -11.53
CA THR A 197 -11.67 10.45 -12.99
C THR A 197 -10.27 10.30 -13.63
N LEU A 198 -9.23 10.19 -12.80
CA LEU A 198 -7.83 9.96 -13.21
C LEU A 198 -7.29 8.61 -12.72
N GLU A 199 -8.16 7.72 -12.28
CA GLU A 199 -7.73 6.42 -11.79
C GLU A 199 -7.16 5.58 -12.92
N PHE A 200 -6.05 4.87 -12.64
CA PHE A 200 -5.49 3.94 -13.61
C PHE A 200 -6.51 2.86 -13.99
N PRO A 201 -6.53 2.42 -15.26
CA PRO A 201 -7.43 1.35 -15.71
C PRO A 201 -7.37 0.10 -14.84
N TYR A 202 -6.17 -0.34 -14.44
CA TYR A 202 -5.97 -1.47 -13.54
C TYR A 202 -6.59 -1.29 -12.15
N THR A 203 -6.58 -0.08 -11.60
CA THR A 203 -7.26 0.23 -10.32
C THR A 203 -8.77 0.07 -10.45
N MET A 204 -9.34 0.54 -11.58
CA MET A 204 -10.78 0.42 -11.84
C MET A 204 -11.20 -1.03 -12.09
N GLU A 205 -10.36 -1.79 -12.76
CA GLU A 205 -10.57 -3.22 -12.99
C GLU A 205 -10.48 -4.00 -11.68
N TYR A 206 -9.47 -3.76 -10.86
CA TYR A 206 -9.34 -4.35 -9.53
C TYR A 206 -10.56 -4.04 -8.66
N LYS A 207 -11.00 -2.79 -8.61
CA LYS A 207 -12.23 -2.39 -7.91
C LYS A 207 -13.44 -3.18 -8.38
N LYS A 208 -13.60 -3.40 -9.71
CA LYS A 208 -14.71 -4.20 -10.25
C LYS A 208 -14.66 -5.65 -9.79
N ARG A 209 -13.48 -6.30 -9.81
CA ARG A 209 -13.29 -7.66 -9.29
C ARG A 209 -13.59 -7.72 -7.80
N PHE A 210 -13.02 -6.81 -7.02
CA PHE A 210 -13.20 -6.73 -5.59
C PHE A 210 -14.68 -6.62 -5.17
N ASN A 211 -15.49 -5.87 -5.93
CA ASN A 211 -16.93 -5.74 -5.71
C ASN A 211 -17.73 -6.99 -6.11
N ARG A 212 -17.16 -7.90 -6.93
CA ARG A 212 -17.85 -9.08 -7.49
C ARG A 212 -17.72 -10.38 -6.71
N ASN A 213 -17.21 -10.39 -5.51
CA ASN A 213 -17.02 -11.55 -4.66
C ASN A 213 -15.80 -12.44 -4.87
N GLU A 214 -14.94 -12.17 -5.84
CA GLU A 214 -13.83 -13.08 -6.13
C GLU A 214 -12.73 -12.99 -5.08
N GLU A 215 -12.53 -11.78 -4.50
CA GLU A 215 -11.44 -11.51 -3.55
C GLU A 215 -11.94 -10.98 -2.20
N SER A 216 -13.16 -10.48 -2.11
CA SER A 216 -13.72 -9.79 -0.95
C SER A 216 -15.02 -10.37 -0.39
N GLN A 217 -15.45 -11.51 -0.91
CA GLN A 217 -16.71 -12.15 -0.51
C GLN A 217 -17.94 -11.21 -0.61
N GLY A 218 -17.96 -10.30 -1.58
CA GLY A 218 -19.11 -9.45 -1.85
C GLY A 218 -19.19 -8.16 -1.04
N VAL A 219 -18.06 -7.56 -0.84
CA VAL A 219 -18.01 -6.21 -0.23
C VAL A 219 -18.77 -5.19 -1.07
N ARG A 220 -19.66 -4.45 -0.44
CA ARG A 220 -20.38 -3.34 -1.09
C ARG A 220 -19.50 -2.10 -1.19
N ILE A 221 -19.16 -1.68 -2.42
CA ILE A 221 -18.39 -0.46 -2.67
C ILE A 221 -19.31 0.65 -3.19
N LEU A 222 -19.36 1.75 -2.47
CA LEU A 222 -19.99 2.99 -2.91
C LEU A 222 -18.96 3.91 -3.55
N THR A 223 -19.20 4.34 -4.79
CA THR A 223 -18.28 5.21 -5.51
C THR A 223 -18.65 6.67 -5.31
N ALA A 224 -17.74 7.41 -4.72
CA ALA A 224 -17.80 8.87 -4.57
C ALA A 224 -17.14 9.52 -5.80
N LYS A 225 -17.93 10.18 -6.62
CA LYS A 225 -17.50 10.83 -7.86
C LYS A 225 -18.11 12.20 -8.02
N ASN A 226 -17.37 13.16 -8.53
CA ASN A 226 -17.94 14.39 -9.03
C ASN A 226 -18.74 14.08 -10.30
N ARG A 227 -20.03 14.47 -10.32
CA ARG A 227 -20.93 14.18 -11.43
C ARG A 227 -21.10 15.35 -12.39
N GLU A 228 -20.61 16.53 -12.02
CA GLU A 228 -20.81 17.76 -12.78
C GLU A 228 -19.74 17.91 -13.87
N LYS A 229 -18.49 17.67 -13.52
CA LYS A 229 -17.32 17.76 -14.43
C LYS A 229 -16.30 16.68 -14.13
N ASN A 230 -15.62 16.20 -15.17
CA ASN A 230 -14.43 15.37 -15.02
C ASN A 230 -13.18 16.26 -14.85
N PHE A 231 -12.02 15.61 -14.65
CA PHE A 231 -10.77 16.34 -14.39
C PHE A 231 -10.34 17.21 -15.57
N GLU A 232 -10.41 16.70 -16.79
CA GLU A 232 -10.03 17.41 -18.02
C GLU A 232 -10.91 18.64 -18.23
N GLU A 233 -12.23 18.48 -18.17
CA GLU A 233 -13.20 19.58 -18.27
C GLU A 233 -12.97 20.68 -17.23
N LEU A 234 -12.50 20.32 -16.04
CA LEU A 234 -12.21 21.32 -15.01
C LEU A 234 -10.85 21.98 -15.25
N CYS A 235 -9.87 21.30 -15.83
CA CYS A 235 -8.62 21.90 -16.26
C CYS A 235 -8.84 22.98 -17.33
N ASP A 236 -9.80 22.77 -18.25
CA ASP A 236 -10.13 23.76 -19.28
C ASP A 236 -10.73 25.05 -18.70
N VAL A 237 -11.41 24.95 -17.56
CA VAL A 237 -12.08 26.09 -16.91
C VAL A 237 -11.17 26.82 -15.94
N VAL A 238 -10.41 26.10 -15.13
CA VAL A 238 -9.64 26.64 -13.97
C VAL A 238 -8.13 26.60 -14.21
N GLY A 239 -7.69 25.84 -15.23
CA GLY A 239 -6.30 25.51 -15.46
C GLY A 239 -5.86 24.26 -14.68
N PRO A 240 -4.70 23.67 -15.05
CA PRO A 240 -4.19 22.49 -14.38
C PRO A 240 -3.86 22.77 -12.91
N PRO A 241 -4.06 21.77 -12.00
CA PRO A 241 -3.74 21.95 -10.59
C PRO A 241 -2.24 22.11 -10.39
N SER A 242 -1.88 22.88 -9.36
CA SER A 242 -0.49 23.09 -8.98
C SER A 242 -0.26 22.67 -7.53
N ARG A 243 1.02 22.70 -7.10
CA ARG A 243 1.36 22.38 -5.71
C ARG A 243 0.68 23.33 -4.71
N VAL A 244 0.46 24.57 -5.11
CA VAL A 244 -0.21 25.60 -4.29
C VAL A 244 -1.72 25.55 -4.45
N MET A 245 -2.20 25.39 -5.68
CA MET A 245 -3.63 25.35 -6.00
C MET A 245 -4.11 23.91 -6.26
N ARG A 246 -4.42 23.20 -5.19
CA ARG A 246 -4.78 21.77 -5.20
C ARG A 246 -6.29 21.55 -5.29
N TRP A 247 -6.96 22.28 -6.19
CA TRP A 247 -8.42 22.17 -6.38
C TRP A 247 -8.87 20.73 -6.68
N CYS A 248 -8.04 19.94 -7.37
CA CYS A 248 -8.33 18.53 -7.66
C CYS A 248 -8.59 17.69 -6.41
N CYS A 249 -7.81 17.91 -5.35
CA CYS A 249 -8.03 17.20 -4.07
C CYS A 249 -9.35 17.60 -3.43
N THR A 250 -9.71 18.88 -3.50
CA THR A 250 -10.94 19.39 -2.89
C THR A 250 -12.18 18.96 -3.65
N VAL A 251 -12.17 19.11 -4.98
CA VAL A 251 -13.34 18.85 -5.82
C VAL A 251 -13.57 17.35 -6.04
N PHE A 252 -12.55 16.63 -6.46
CA PHE A 252 -12.72 15.23 -6.88
C PHE A 252 -12.54 14.22 -5.76
N LYS A 253 -11.71 14.49 -4.76
CA LYS A 253 -11.47 13.56 -3.68
C LYS A 253 -12.27 13.93 -2.44
N THR A 254 -11.91 15.00 -1.77
CA THR A 254 -12.50 15.33 -0.46
C THR A 254 -13.97 15.70 -0.56
N GLY A 255 -14.36 16.59 -1.46
CA GLY A 255 -15.74 17.04 -1.61
C GLY A 255 -16.68 15.93 -2.09
N ALA A 256 -16.26 15.13 -3.07
CA ALA A 256 -17.04 13.98 -3.55
C ALA A 256 -17.26 12.95 -2.43
N ILE A 257 -16.20 12.61 -1.67
CA ILE A 257 -16.28 11.68 -0.54
C ILE A 257 -17.18 12.24 0.56
N GLN A 258 -17.05 13.51 0.93
CA GLN A 258 -17.90 14.14 1.95
C GLN A 258 -19.38 14.11 1.57
N LYS A 259 -19.74 14.50 0.34
CA LYS A 259 -21.13 14.42 -0.16
C LYS A 259 -21.67 12.99 -0.10
N THR A 260 -20.85 12.03 -0.48
CA THR A 260 -21.23 10.60 -0.50
C THR A 260 -21.45 10.07 0.92
N ILE A 261 -20.54 10.35 1.84
CA ILE A 261 -20.67 9.96 3.25
C ILE A 261 -21.88 10.65 3.89
N ALA A 262 -22.08 11.95 3.67
CA ALA A 262 -23.23 12.70 4.19
C ALA A 262 -24.56 12.09 3.72
N SER A 263 -24.62 11.64 2.49
CA SER A 263 -25.82 10.96 1.93
C SER A 263 -26.00 9.54 2.48
N ALA A 264 -24.93 8.74 2.52
CA ALA A 264 -24.99 7.35 2.96
C ALA A 264 -25.30 7.19 4.46
N PHE A 265 -24.85 8.14 5.26
CA PHE A 265 -24.99 8.15 6.73
C PHE A 265 -25.82 9.33 7.23
N LYS A 266 -26.81 9.81 6.44
CA LYS A 266 -27.61 11.01 6.76
C LYS A 266 -28.27 10.94 8.15
N ASP A 267 -28.79 9.75 8.52
CA ASP A 267 -29.54 9.50 9.74
C ASP A 267 -28.63 9.06 10.93
N LYS A 268 -27.30 9.09 10.73
CA LYS A 268 -26.33 8.67 11.76
C LYS A 268 -25.76 9.87 12.50
N THR A 269 -25.60 9.73 13.80
CA THR A 269 -25.01 10.77 14.68
C THR A 269 -23.49 10.64 14.77
N SER A 270 -22.96 9.42 14.65
CA SER A 270 -21.53 9.12 14.66
C SER A 270 -21.23 8.01 13.67
N ILE A 271 -20.10 8.11 12.99
CA ILE A 271 -19.60 7.09 12.06
C ILE A 271 -18.13 6.80 12.32
N LEU A 272 -17.74 5.55 12.12
CA LEU A 272 -16.35 5.08 12.22
C LEU A 272 -15.80 4.76 10.83
N SER A 273 -14.70 5.37 10.46
CA SER A 273 -14.00 5.12 9.19
C SER A 273 -12.68 4.39 9.43
N PHE A 274 -12.55 3.18 8.93
CA PHE A 274 -11.27 2.48 8.90
C PHE A 274 -10.46 2.92 7.69
N GLN A 275 -9.20 3.29 7.91
CA GLN A 275 -8.28 3.77 6.87
C GLN A 275 -6.94 3.04 6.96
N GLY A 276 -6.41 2.64 5.82
CA GLY A 276 -5.06 2.07 5.73
C GLY A 276 -4.01 3.17 5.65
N ILE A 277 -3.56 3.66 6.81
CA ILE A 277 -2.55 4.72 6.91
C ILE A 277 -1.34 4.17 7.64
N ARG A 278 -0.19 4.14 6.96
CA ARG A 278 1.07 3.77 7.60
C ARG A 278 1.89 5.01 7.94
N HIS A 279 2.42 5.05 9.14
CA HIS A 279 3.26 6.17 9.60
C HIS A 279 4.51 6.38 8.74
N SER A 280 5.05 5.30 8.18
CA SER A 280 6.25 5.33 7.32
C SER A 280 6.05 5.96 5.94
N GLU A 281 4.81 6.23 5.52
CA GLU A 281 4.54 6.75 4.17
C GLU A 281 4.97 8.20 3.96
N SER A 282 4.93 9.02 4.99
CA SER A 282 5.38 10.41 4.91
C SER A 282 5.54 11.05 6.28
N VAL A 283 6.36 12.11 6.36
CA VAL A 283 6.52 12.93 7.59
C VAL A 283 5.19 13.49 8.10
N SER A 284 4.25 13.79 7.22
CA SER A 284 2.91 14.24 7.62
C SER A 284 2.11 13.12 8.27
N ARG A 285 2.17 11.89 7.71
CA ARG A 285 1.42 10.73 8.24
C ARG A 285 2.04 10.15 9.51
N SER A 286 3.33 10.34 9.73
CA SER A 286 3.99 9.90 10.97
C SER A 286 3.45 10.59 12.23
N LYS A 287 2.72 11.70 12.06
CA LYS A 287 2.10 12.48 13.14
C LYS A 287 0.65 12.09 13.42
N TYR A 288 0.06 11.20 12.61
CA TYR A 288 -1.34 10.80 12.78
C TYR A 288 -1.45 9.84 13.95
N GLU A 289 -2.44 10.07 14.79
CA GLU A 289 -2.82 9.11 15.81
C GLU A 289 -3.55 7.92 15.17
N ARG A 290 -3.47 6.77 15.81
CA ARG A 290 -4.14 5.55 15.33
C ARG A 290 -5.67 5.67 15.38
N GLU A 291 -6.20 6.46 16.31
CA GLU A 291 -7.59 6.92 16.37
C GLU A 291 -7.63 8.44 16.45
N SER A 292 -8.44 9.08 15.63
CA SER A 292 -8.62 10.54 15.64
C SER A 292 -9.98 10.95 15.14
N ASP A 293 -10.42 12.17 15.48
CA ASP A 293 -11.58 12.77 14.88
C ASP A 293 -11.25 13.29 13.47
N SER A 294 -12.18 13.12 12.53
CA SER A 294 -11.98 13.62 11.18
C SER A 294 -12.03 15.16 11.18
N PRO A 295 -10.97 15.84 10.69
CA PRO A 295 -10.99 17.31 10.61
C PRO A 295 -11.97 17.84 9.56
N LYS A 296 -12.54 16.96 8.74
CA LYS A 296 -13.37 17.33 7.59
C LYS A 296 -14.84 16.92 7.72
N ILE A 297 -15.14 15.94 8.55
CA ILE A 297 -16.49 15.41 8.74
C ILE A 297 -16.74 15.29 10.25
N THR A 298 -17.52 16.20 10.79
CA THR A 298 -17.70 16.41 12.23
C THR A 298 -18.18 15.19 13.02
N LYS A 299 -18.90 14.28 12.39
CA LYS A 299 -19.41 13.05 13.03
C LYS A 299 -18.58 11.80 12.76
N GLN A 300 -17.40 11.97 12.13
CA GLN A 300 -16.57 10.84 11.72
C GLN A 300 -15.35 10.70 12.62
N LYS A 301 -15.20 9.53 13.21
CA LYS A 301 -13.93 9.04 13.75
C LYS A 301 -13.18 8.25 12.71
N VAL A 302 -11.86 8.34 12.75
CA VAL A 302 -10.95 7.62 11.88
C VAL A 302 -10.13 6.66 12.74
N ALA A 303 -10.07 5.41 12.34
CA ALA A 303 -9.25 4.38 12.97
C ALA A 303 -8.33 3.72 11.91
N SER A 304 -7.06 3.53 12.26
CA SER A 304 -6.06 2.93 11.36
C SER A 304 -5.57 1.61 11.94
N PRO A 305 -6.04 0.45 11.43
CA PRO A 305 -5.65 -0.86 11.96
C PRO A 305 -4.27 -1.32 11.52
N ILE A 306 -3.64 -0.64 10.53
CA ILE A 306 -2.32 -1.02 9.99
C ILE A 306 -1.28 0.07 10.18
#